data_c1f74938221c956a306ae5cb50379595
#
_entry.id   c1f74938221c956a306ae5cb50379595
#
_cell.length_a   1.000
_cell.length_b   1.000
_cell.length_c   1.000
_cell.angle_alpha   90.00
_cell.angle_beta   90.00
_cell.angle_gamma   90.00
#
_symmetry.space_group_name_H-M   'P 1'
#
loop_
_entity.id
_entity.type
_entity.pdbx_description
1 polymer ?
#
loop_
_entity_poly.entity_id
_entity_poly.type
_entity_poly.pdbx_seq_one_letter_code
_entity_poly.pdbx_strand_id
1 'polypeptide(L)'
;MPAMEITTDTIGPVTVIGLTGQLDSRSAPAAQERILALLPDSRPVLLDLTGVSYLSSAGLRTMLLVYRQARTLDSFIALVGLSDELRGVMAATGFLRFFVVADCVADALEIVRAAEPREEAT
;
A
#
# COMPACT_ATOMS: atom_id res chain seq x y z
N MET A 1 -4.79 -17.33 -16.82
CA MET A 1 -3.89 -16.73 -15.99
C MET A 1 -4.47 -15.73 -15.11
N PRO A 2 -4.34 -15.91 -13.89
CA PRO A 2 -5.00 -15.00 -13.01
C PRO A 2 -4.30 -13.68 -13.02
N ALA A 3 -5.05 -12.71 -13.29
CA ALA A 3 -4.61 -11.39 -13.06
C ALA A 3 -4.50 -11.20 -11.56
N MET A 4 -3.83 -10.16 -11.16
CA MET A 4 -3.79 -9.81 -9.77
C MET A 4 -5.19 -9.39 -9.33
N GLU A 5 -5.59 -9.88 -8.17
CA GLU A 5 -6.87 -9.49 -7.60
C GLU A 5 -6.69 -8.27 -6.72
N ILE A 6 -7.58 -7.32 -6.87
CA ILE A 6 -7.52 -6.09 -6.07
C ILE A 6 -8.88 -5.89 -5.44
N THR A 7 -8.88 -5.76 -4.12
CA THR A 7 -10.12 -5.50 -3.37
C THR A 7 -9.99 -4.17 -2.67
N THR A 8 -11.11 -3.59 -2.29
CA THR A 8 -11.11 -2.36 -1.54
C THR A 8 -12.16 -2.44 -0.44
N ASP A 9 -11.85 -1.84 0.68
CA ASP A 9 -12.73 -1.84 1.84
C ASP A 9 -12.44 -0.57 2.63
N THR A 10 -13.30 -0.26 3.58
CA THR A 10 -13.08 0.90 4.44
C THR A 10 -13.24 0.51 5.89
N ILE A 11 -12.40 1.08 6.74
CA ILE A 11 -12.50 0.90 8.16
C ILE A 11 -12.46 2.31 8.74
N GLY A 12 -13.63 2.85 9.07
CA GLY A 12 -13.73 4.25 9.46
C GLY A 12 -13.24 5.12 8.31
N PRO A 13 -12.31 6.04 8.56
CA PRO A 13 -11.80 6.91 7.51
C PRO A 13 -10.71 6.26 6.67
N VAL A 14 -10.34 5.01 6.98
CA VAL A 14 -9.19 4.37 6.35
C VAL A 14 -9.64 3.50 5.18
N THR A 15 -9.03 3.69 4.03
CA THR A 15 -9.25 2.84 2.87
C THR A 15 -8.24 1.71 2.91
N VAL A 16 -8.70 0.48 2.72
CA VAL A 16 -7.82 -0.68 2.69
C VAL A 16 -7.90 -1.29 1.31
N ILE A 17 -6.78 -1.34 0.62
CA ILE A 17 -6.70 -1.91 -0.71
C ILE A 17 -5.92 -3.21 -0.60
N GLY A 18 -6.58 -4.33 -0.87
CA GLY A 18 -5.96 -5.64 -0.79
C GLY A 18 -5.48 -6.10 -2.15
N LEU A 19 -4.29 -6.67 -2.20
CA LEU A 19 -3.70 -7.18 -3.42
C LEU A 19 -3.39 -8.65 -3.23
N THR A 20 -3.73 -9.45 -4.22
CA THR A 20 -3.45 -10.88 -4.19
C THR A 20 -2.89 -11.31 -5.53
N GLY A 21 -1.78 -12.04 -5.51
CA GLY A 21 -1.17 -12.57 -6.73
C GLY A 21 0.25 -12.10 -6.87
N GLN A 22 0.70 -12.05 -8.13
CA GLN A 22 2.05 -11.64 -8.44
C GLN A 22 2.01 -10.26 -9.08
N LEU A 23 2.81 -9.35 -8.56
CA LEU A 23 2.89 -8.01 -9.13
C LEU A 23 4.16 -7.95 -9.98
N ASP A 24 3.99 -8.19 -11.27
CA ASP A 24 5.11 -8.28 -12.20
C ASP A 24 4.80 -7.46 -13.44
N SER A 25 5.62 -7.62 -14.48
CA SER A 25 5.48 -6.79 -15.68
C SER A 25 4.15 -7.02 -16.39
N ARG A 26 3.53 -8.16 -16.17
CA ARG A 26 2.25 -8.45 -16.83
C ARG A 26 1.09 -7.82 -16.08
N SER A 27 1.11 -7.89 -14.76
CA SER A 27 0.00 -7.41 -13.95
C SER A 27 0.16 -5.94 -13.55
N ALA A 28 1.38 -5.41 -13.57
CA ALA A 28 1.64 -4.08 -13.05
C ALA A 28 0.84 -2.97 -13.73
N PRO A 29 0.70 -2.95 -15.07
CA PRO A 29 -0.02 -1.82 -15.67
C PRO A 29 -1.48 -1.73 -15.21
N ALA A 30 -2.20 -2.86 -15.20
CA ALA A 30 -3.60 -2.85 -14.78
C ALA A 30 -3.71 -2.59 -13.27
N ALA A 31 -2.80 -3.17 -12.50
CA ALA A 31 -2.82 -2.96 -11.06
C ALA A 31 -2.55 -1.51 -10.72
N GLN A 32 -1.58 -0.90 -11.38
CA GLN A 32 -1.26 0.49 -11.16
C GLN A 32 -2.45 1.39 -11.43
N GLU A 33 -3.10 1.18 -12.57
CA GLU A 33 -4.24 1.98 -12.94
C GLU A 33 -5.35 1.85 -11.91
N ARG A 34 -5.61 0.62 -11.49
CA ARG A 34 -6.68 0.35 -10.55
C ARG A 34 -6.38 0.92 -9.17
N ILE A 35 -5.16 0.72 -8.68
CA ILE A 35 -4.79 1.22 -7.36
C ILE A 35 -4.83 2.74 -7.34
N LEU A 36 -4.27 3.37 -8.37
CA LEU A 36 -4.26 4.83 -8.42
C LEU A 36 -5.67 5.40 -8.41
N ALA A 37 -6.60 4.73 -9.07
CA ALA A 37 -7.98 5.17 -9.11
C ALA A 37 -8.67 5.02 -7.75
N LEU A 38 -8.18 4.13 -6.91
CA LEU A 38 -8.77 3.87 -5.60
C LEU A 38 -8.17 4.71 -4.47
N LEU A 39 -7.10 5.43 -4.74
CA LEU A 39 -6.46 6.22 -3.69
C LEU A 39 -7.36 7.35 -3.24
N PRO A 40 -7.57 7.48 -1.93
CA PRO A 40 -8.43 8.54 -1.43
C PRO A 40 -7.69 9.87 -1.38
N ASP A 41 -8.46 10.94 -1.31
CA ASP A 41 -7.90 12.27 -1.20
C ASP A 41 -7.86 12.65 0.27
N SER A 42 -6.69 12.95 0.78
CA SER A 42 -6.48 13.43 2.16
C SER A 42 -6.98 12.47 3.23
N ARG A 43 -6.92 11.17 2.95
CA ARG A 43 -7.33 10.16 3.91
C ARG A 43 -6.30 9.06 3.92
N PRO A 44 -6.17 8.35 5.04
CA PRO A 44 -5.19 7.27 5.12
C PRO A 44 -5.58 6.07 4.24
N VAL A 45 -4.58 5.41 3.73
CA VAL A 45 -4.77 4.21 2.90
C VAL A 45 -3.77 3.15 3.32
N LEU A 46 -4.25 1.93 3.43
CA LEU A 46 -3.41 0.78 3.71
C LEU A 46 -3.40 -0.10 2.48
N LEU A 47 -2.21 -0.50 2.07
CA LEU A 47 -2.06 -1.50 1.01
C LEU A 47 -1.78 -2.82 1.68
N ASP A 48 -2.72 -3.74 1.61
CA ASP A 48 -2.57 -5.04 2.24
C ASP A 48 -1.95 -5.99 1.23
N LEU A 49 -0.69 -6.31 1.47
CA LEU A 49 0.09 -7.13 0.57
C LEU A 49 0.24 -8.56 1.07
N THR A 50 -0.58 -8.95 2.04
CA THR A 50 -0.52 -10.31 2.58
C THR A 50 -0.66 -11.35 1.49
N GLY A 51 -1.47 -11.09 0.49
CA GLY A 51 -1.71 -12.04 -0.59
C GLY A 51 -0.73 -11.93 -1.77
N VAL A 52 0.27 -11.05 -1.68
CA VAL A 52 1.21 -10.87 -2.78
C VAL A 52 2.36 -11.86 -2.62
N SER A 53 2.56 -12.71 -3.62
CA SER A 53 3.57 -13.74 -3.55
C SER A 53 4.85 -13.39 -4.28
N TYR A 54 4.85 -12.36 -5.11
CA TYR A 54 6.02 -12.01 -5.89
C TYR A 54 5.95 -10.55 -6.32
N LEU A 55 7.09 -9.89 -6.31
CA LEU A 55 7.19 -8.49 -6.66
C LEU A 55 8.40 -8.32 -7.57
N SER A 56 8.16 -8.00 -8.83
CA SER A 56 9.24 -7.77 -9.79
C SER A 56 9.65 -6.30 -9.76
N SER A 57 10.65 -5.95 -10.56
CA SER A 57 11.06 -4.55 -10.67
C SER A 57 9.92 -3.69 -11.21
N ALA A 58 9.09 -4.23 -12.10
CA ALA A 58 7.91 -3.49 -12.58
C ALA A 58 6.93 -3.28 -11.44
N GLY A 59 6.80 -4.27 -10.56
CA GLY A 59 5.95 -4.15 -9.39
C GLY A 59 6.47 -3.11 -8.42
N LEU A 60 7.79 -3.09 -8.21
CA LEU A 60 8.39 -2.08 -7.34
C LEU A 60 8.15 -0.67 -7.89
N ARG A 61 8.23 -0.52 -9.20
CA ARG A 61 7.95 0.77 -9.82
C ARG A 61 6.50 1.19 -9.57
N THR A 62 5.58 0.24 -9.68
CA THR A 62 4.17 0.51 -9.40
C THR A 62 4.01 0.99 -7.96
N MET A 63 4.68 0.32 -7.01
CA MET A 63 4.59 0.73 -5.61
C MET A 63 5.10 2.15 -5.42
N LEU A 64 6.19 2.50 -6.09
CA LEU A 64 6.73 3.84 -5.97
C LEU A 64 5.78 4.88 -6.55
N LEU A 65 5.15 4.57 -7.67
CA LEU A 65 4.19 5.49 -8.28
C LEU A 65 2.97 5.68 -7.39
N VAL A 66 2.52 4.61 -6.75
CA VAL A 66 1.41 4.69 -5.81
C VAL A 66 1.80 5.58 -4.62
N TYR A 67 3.01 5.40 -4.12
CA TYR A 67 3.50 6.22 -3.02
C TYR A 67 3.51 7.70 -3.40
N ARG A 68 4.01 8.02 -4.58
CA ARG A 68 4.07 9.40 -5.03
C ARG A 68 2.69 10.00 -5.18
N GLN A 69 1.75 9.24 -5.73
CA GLN A 69 0.40 9.73 -5.91
C GLN A 69 -0.27 9.95 -4.56
N ALA A 70 -0.04 9.05 -3.62
CA ALA A 70 -0.59 9.23 -2.28
C ALA A 70 -0.08 10.52 -1.65
N ARG A 71 1.19 10.82 -1.86
CA ARG A 71 1.75 12.08 -1.34
C ARG A 71 1.12 13.28 -2.01
N THR A 72 0.91 13.20 -3.32
CA THR A 72 0.26 14.28 -4.05
C THR A 72 -1.15 14.51 -3.53
N LEU A 73 -1.83 13.45 -3.15
CA LEU A 73 -3.18 13.55 -2.61
C LEU A 73 -3.21 13.83 -1.10
N ASP A 74 -2.03 14.00 -0.52
CA ASP A 74 -1.90 14.24 0.92
C ASP A 74 -2.51 13.11 1.72
N SER A 75 -2.31 11.89 1.27
CA SER A 75 -2.81 10.69 1.90
C SER A 75 -1.69 9.93 2.58
N PHE A 76 -1.91 9.56 3.83
CA PHE A 76 -0.96 8.72 4.55
C PHE A 76 -1.06 7.31 3.99
N ILE A 77 0.06 6.69 3.67
CA ILE A 77 0.05 5.35 3.09
C ILE A 77 0.95 4.42 3.91
N ALA A 78 0.45 3.22 4.17
CA ALA A 78 1.22 2.19 4.85
C ALA A 78 1.06 0.87 4.15
N LEU A 79 2.08 0.03 4.23
CA LEU A 79 2.05 -1.32 3.69
C LEU A 79 1.82 -2.30 4.81
N VAL A 80 1.00 -3.31 4.56
CA VAL A 80 0.63 -4.28 5.57
C VAL A 80 0.93 -5.67 5.06
N GLY A 81 1.49 -6.49 5.93
CA GLY A 81 1.59 -7.93 5.65
C GLY A 81 2.66 -8.33 4.67
N LEU A 82 3.73 -7.57 4.55
CA LEU A 82 4.81 -7.96 3.68
C LEU A 82 5.43 -9.26 4.16
N SER A 83 5.61 -10.22 3.26
CA SER A 83 6.35 -11.43 3.60
C SER A 83 7.82 -11.05 3.82
N ASP A 84 8.58 -11.92 4.46
CA ASP A 84 9.99 -11.68 4.65
C ASP A 84 10.70 -11.52 3.32
N GLU A 85 10.26 -12.28 2.33
CA GLU A 85 10.85 -12.21 1.01
C GLU A 85 10.60 -10.85 0.36
N LEU A 86 9.37 -10.38 0.40
CA LEU A 86 9.05 -9.08 -0.17
C LEU A 86 9.73 -7.96 0.58
N ARG A 87 9.77 -8.07 1.91
CA ARG A 87 10.45 -7.06 2.72
C ARG A 87 11.93 -7.01 2.36
N GLY A 88 12.54 -8.18 2.15
CA GLY A 88 13.94 -8.25 1.77
C GLY A 88 14.22 -7.59 0.43
N VAL A 89 13.34 -7.82 -0.55
CA VAL A 89 13.50 -7.21 -1.87
C VAL A 89 13.37 -5.69 -1.77
N MET A 90 12.40 -5.22 -1.03
CA MET A 90 12.18 -3.77 -0.91
C MET A 90 13.30 -3.12 -0.13
N ALA A 91 13.84 -3.80 0.88
CA ALA A 91 14.96 -3.27 1.65
C ALA A 91 16.21 -3.21 0.78
N ALA A 92 16.49 -4.27 0.03
CA ALA A 92 17.69 -4.35 -0.80
C ALA A 92 17.69 -3.30 -1.90
N THR A 93 16.51 -2.95 -2.42
CA THR A 93 16.42 -1.98 -3.50
C THR A 93 16.27 -0.55 -2.98
N GLY A 94 16.17 -0.37 -1.67
CA GLY A 94 16.03 0.96 -1.08
C GLY A 94 14.61 1.50 -1.07
N PHE A 95 13.64 0.72 -1.53
CA PHE A 95 12.26 1.21 -1.59
C PHE A 95 11.54 1.13 -0.26
N LEU A 96 11.99 0.23 0.64
CA LEU A 96 11.28 0.03 1.89
C LEU A 96 11.22 1.30 2.74
N ARG A 97 12.26 2.11 2.67
CA ARG A 97 12.36 3.31 3.50
C ARG A 97 11.31 4.36 3.19
N PHE A 98 10.66 4.26 2.04
CA PHE A 98 9.64 5.24 1.68
C PHE A 98 8.31 4.96 2.37
N PHE A 99 8.14 3.75 2.91
CA PHE A 99 6.83 3.33 3.40
C PHE A 99 6.83 3.09 4.89
N VAL A 100 5.69 3.36 5.51
CA VAL A 100 5.41 2.85 6.83
C VAL A 100 4.93 1.42 6.64
N VAL A 101 5.45 0.49 7.45
CA VAL A 101 5.17 -0.92 7.30
C VAL A 101 4.62 -1.47 8.60
N ALA A 102 3.58 -2.28 8.51
CA ALA A 102 2.99 -2.93 9.67
C ALA A 102 2.77 -4.40 9.35
N ASP A 103 2.71 -5.22 10.38
CA ASP A 103 2.54 -6.66 10.18
C ASP A 103 1.11 -7.02 9.86
N CYS A 104 0.15 -6.29 10.36
CA CYS A 104 -1.25 -6.58 10.13
C CYS A 104 -2.06 -5.29 10.09
N VAL A 105 -3.30 -5.41 9.65
CA VAL A 105 -4.17 -4.24 9.54
C VAL A 105 -4.37 -3.58 10.90
N ALA A 106 -4.54 -4.37 11.95
CA ALA A 106 -4.76 -3.82 13.28
C ALA A 106 -3.59 -2.93 13.72
N ASP A 107 -2.36 -3.39 13.49
CA ASP A 107 -1.19 -2.60 13.84
C ASP A 107 -1.11 -1.34 13.00
N ALA A 108 -1.45 -1.45 11.72
CA ALA A 108 -1.42 -0.30 10.83
C ALA A 108 -2.45 0.75 11.25
N LEU A 109 -3.62 0.32 11.69
CA LEU A 109 -4.65 1.24 12.15
C LEU A 109 -4.19 2.02 13.38
N GLU A 110 -3.41 1.37 14.24
CA GLU A 110 -2.86 2.06 15.40
C GLU A 110 -1.87 3.13 14.97
N ILE A 111 -1.04 2.81 13.98
CA ILE A 111 -0.07 3.77 13.48
C ILE A 111 -0.78 4.95 12.83
N VAL A 112 -1.82 4.68 12.06
CA VAL A 112 -2.59 5.73 11.42
C VAL A 112 -3.21 6.65 12.46
N ARG A 113 -3.78 6.06 13.52
CA ARG A 113 -4.42 6.83 14.56
C ARG A 113 -3.40 7.73 15.27
N ALA A 114 -2.21 7.21 15.50
CA ALA A 114 -1.16 7.97 16.15
C ALA A 114 -0.62 9.09 15.27
N ALA A 115 -0.68 8.90 13.95
CA ALA A 115 -0.15 9.88 13.00
C ALA A 115 -1.14 10.99 12.68
N GLU A 116 -2.42 10.78 13.01
CA GLU A 116 -3.42 11.80 12.71
C GLU A 116 -3.20 13.03 13.56
N PRO A 117 -3.32 14.21 12.98
CA PRO A 117 -3.20 15.41 13.79
C PRO A 117 -4.33 15.40 14.78
N ARG A 118 -4.01 15.66 16.04
CA ARG A 118 -5.01 15.78 17.00
C ARG A 118 -5.75 17.02 16.75
N GLU A 119 -7.03 16.85 16.60
CA GLU A 119 -7.84 17.93 16.53
C GLU A 119 -7.94 18.42 17.87
N GLU A 120 -7.14 19.23 18.28
CA GLU A 120 -7.19 19.73 19.55
C GLU A 120 -8.38 20.45 19.67
N ALA A 121 -9.15 20.00 20.46
CA ALA A 121 -10.31 20.70 20.71
C ALA A 121 -9.90 21.98 21.25
N THR A 122 -9.33 22.67 20.82
CA THR A 122 -8.98 23.93 21.41
C THR A 122 -10.10 24.81 21.57
#